data_b15c86941003432c8382c48082f2becc
#
_entry.id   b15c86941003432c8382c48082f2becc
#
_cell.length_a   1.000
_cell.length_b   1.000
_cell.length_c   1.000
_cell.angle_alpha   90.00
_cell.angle_beta   90.00
_cell.angle_gamma   90.00
#
_symmetry.space_group_name_H-M   'P 1'
#
loop_
_entity.id
_entity.type
_entity.pdbx_description
1 polymer ?
#
loop_
_entity_poly.entity_id
_entity_poly.type
_entity_poly.pdbx_seq_one_letter_code
_entity_poly.pdbx_strand_id
1 'polypeptide(L)'
;MIRLNILIGVFILACAPAGTTMAAEITTLSVVSYPARPPKLPLWLAQDAGLFEKNGLKVLIKELNSSEELNESIHKREGQIYAATANWIVSGIGDGFDLVFIANTGYSVLKLVARPAISRPEELKGKKVGTGEPNSSQDRITRQTLQRLGLNPDRDVTLVPFGSRSIQRLNALLKGEIDATTSNEDNLFDLERRGDLNKVRVLADNESLKLFIGAGVDFAVTRDLLTHSRNVVKGFVQALCEAIALAREDRSWADRIYGRYLNVKDPALLDFMYRTYVNGAIPERPFPKAENVTLGIEEFAAKPGLKNKKAGDLVDESVMRELEKAGLFQRLYRKPREHVE
;
A
#
# COMPACT_ATOMS: atom_id res chain seq x y z
N MET A 1 -92.14 1.04 27.15
CA MET A 1 -90.88 1.67 27.61
C MET A 1 -89.75 0.75 27.25
N ILE A 2 -89.07 1.04 26.17
CA ILE A 2 -87.90 0.21 25.64
C ILE A 2 -86.62 0.87 26.12
N ARG A 3 -85.82 0.19 26.91
CA ARG A 3 -84.48 0.69 27.34
C ARG A 3 -83.45 0.30 26.28
N LEU A 4 -82.82 1.29 25.67
CA LEU A 4 -81.73 1.14 24.74
C LEU A 4 -80.42 1.15 25.49
N ASN A 5 -79.68 0.01 25.51
CA ASN A 5 -78.36 -0.07 26.08
C ASN A 5 -77.31 0.25 24.98
N ILE A 6 -76.63 1.41 25.14
CA ILE A 6 -75.54 1.80 24.28
C ILE A 6 -74.22 1.17 24.85
N LEU A 7 -73.63 0.19 24.15
CA LEU A 7 -72.30 -0.31 24.39
C LEU A 7 -71.25 0.66 23.82
N ILE A 8 -70.47 1.33 24.66
CA ILE A 8 -69.34 2.13 24.24
C ILE A 8 -68.10 1.19 24.16
N GLY A 9 -67.68 0.85 22.92
CA GLY A 9 -66.46 0.12 22.68
C GLY A 9 -65.24 1.07 22.83
N VAL A 10 -64.39 0.82 23.83
CA VAL A 10 -63.09 1.51 23.98
C VAL A 10 -62.10 0.86 23.05
N PHE A 11 -61.71 1.53 21.96
CA PHE A 11 -60.60 1.16 21.12
C PHE A 11 -59.30 1.57 21.82
N ILE A 12 -58.57 0.63 22.37
CA ILE A 12 -57.18 0.83 22.85
C ILE A 12 -56.25 0.78 21.63
N LEU A 13 -55.83 1.97 21.17
CA LEU A 13 -54.81 2.11 20.15
C LEU A 13 -53.45 1.69 20.79
N ALA A 14 -52.99 0.49 20.51
CA ALA A 14 -51.66 0.04 20.91
C ALA A 14 -50.60 0.83 20.12
N CYS A 15 -50.00 1.81 20.77
CA CYS A 15 -48.83 2.53 20.24
C CYS A 15 -47.63 1.58 20.29
N ALA A 16 -47.24 1.01 19.14
CA ALA A 16 -45.97 0.25 19.05
C ALA A 16 -44.79 1.20 19.33
N PRO A 17 -43.83 0.82 20.17
CA PRO A 17 -42.67 1.67 20.39
C PRO A 17 -41.91 1.81 19.06
N ALA A 18 -41.71 3.03 18.60
CA ALA A 18 -40.80 3.36 17.50
C ALA A 18 -39.41 2.81 17.89
N GLY A 19 -38.95 1.79 17.16
CA GLY A 19 -37.62 1.29 17.32
C GLY A 19 -36.61 2.42 17.14
N THR A 20 -35.96 2.80 18.21
CA THR A 20 -34.78 3.68 18.16
C THR A 20 -33.71 2.95 17.36
N THR A 21 -33.58 3.29 16.08
CA THR A 21 -32.38 2.99 15.30
C THR A 21 -31.22 3.68 16.01
N MET A 22 -30.49 2.95 16.85
CA MET A 22 -29.21 3.43 17.36
C MET A 22 -28.32 3.69 16.11
N ALA A 23 -28.01 4.95 15.86
CA ALA A 23 -26.96 5.29 14.89
C ALA A 23 -25.71 4.52 15.32
N ALA A 24 -25.16 3.72 14.42
CA ALA A 24 -23.93 2.98 14.71
C ALA A 24 -22.86 4.00 15.10
N GLU A 25 -22.27 3.83 16.26
CA GLU A 25 -21.23 4.72 16.79
C GLU A 25 -20.03 4.66 15.84
N ILE A 26 -19.70 5.81 15.23
CA ILE A 26 -18.56 5.92 14.29
C ILE A 26 -17.27 5.90 15.10
N THR A 27 -16.44 4.88 14.90
CA THR A 27 -15.15 4.75 15.57
C THR A 27 -14.07 5.55 14.84
N THR A 28 -13.37 6.43 15.58
CA THR A 28 -12.23 7.16 15.03
C THR A 28 -10.97 6.31 15.04
N LEU A 29 -10.26 6.26 13.92
CA LEU A 29 -9.06 5.45 13.69
C LEU A 29 -7.92 6.31 13.14
N SER A 30 -6.74 6.27 13.77
CA SER A 30 -5.55 6.98 13.28
C SER A 30 -4.70 6.08 12.37
N VAL A 31 -4.40 6.59 11.17
CA VAL A 31 -3.54 5.93 10.18
C VAL A 31 -2.34 6.80 9.89
N VAL A 32 -1.14 6.27 10.07
CA VAL A 32 0.13 6.90 9.66
C VAL A 32 0.56 6.31 8.33
N SER A 33 0.90 7.15 7.38
CA SER A 33 1.08 6.75 5.98
C SER A 33 2.35 7.34 5.37
N TYR A 34 3.21 6.48 4.77
CA TYR A 34 4.44 6.85 4.07
C TYR A 34 4.93 5.70 3.16
N PRO A 35 5.59 5.99 2.04
CA PRO A 35 5.57 7.23 1.25
C PRO A 35 4.34 7.29 0.31
N ALA A 36 4.09 8.47 -0.29
CA ALA A 36 3.09 8.59 -1.35
C ALA A 36 3.55 7.85 -2.61
N ARG A 37 2.76 6.84 -3.06
CA ARG A 37 3.06 6.01 -4.23
C ARG A 37 1.81 5.36 -4.82
N PRO A 38 1.81 4.94 -6.11
CA PRO A 38 0.61 4.44 -6.78
C PRO A 38 -0.13 3.29 -6.07
N PRO A 39 0.53 2.27 -5.46
CA PRO A 39 -0.19 1.20 -4.75
C PRO A 39 -0.92 1.65 -3.48
N LYS A 40 -0.80 2.91 -3.06
CA LYS A 40 -1.59 3.49 -1.95
C LYS A 40 -3.00 3.93 -2.39
N LEU A 41 -3.30 3.86 -3.67
CA LEU A 41 -4.61 4.23 -4.22
C LEU A 41 -5.79 3.71 -3.39
N PRO A 42 -5.84 2.45 -2.93
CA PRO A 42 -6.99 1.95 -2.17
C PRO A 42 -7.23 2.72 -0.86
N LEU A 43 -6.17 3.15 -0.15
CA LEU A 43 -6.29 3.95 1.07
C LEU A 43 -6.92 5.31 0.78
N TRP A 44 -6.39 6.02 -0.21
CA TRP A 44 -6.88 7.35 -0.59
C TRP A 44 -8.29 7.30 -1.18
N LEU A 45 -8.57 6.28 -2.01
CA LEU A 45 -9.89 6.12 -2.60
C LEU A 45 -10.93 5.76 -1.55
N ALA A 46 -10.61 4.89 -0.59
CA ALA A 46 -11.50 4.59 0.51
C ALA A 46 -11.88 5.83 1.32
N GLN A 47 -10.92 6.75 1.52
CA GLN A 47 -11.16 8.05 2.17
C GLN A 47 -12.04 8.95 1.31
N ASP A 48 -11.70 9.17 0.04
CA ASP A 48 -12.38 10.13 -0.83
C ASP A 48 -13.79 9.66 -1.26
N ALA A 49 -14.01 8.35 -1.33
CA ALA A 49 -15.30 7.75 -1.68
C ALA A 49 -16.20 7.48 -0.47
N GLY A 50 -15.80 7.87 0.76
CA GLY A 50 -16.59 7.64 1.97
C GLY A 50 -16.75 6.17 2.34
N LEU A 51 -15.82 5.28 1.89
CA LEU A 51 -15.92 3.85 2.17
C LEU A 51 -15.56 3.50 3.62
N PHE A 52 -14.75 4.33 4.28
CA PHE A 52 -14.50 4.17 5.70
C PHE A 52 -15.76 4.48 6.52
N GLU A 53 -16.43 5.58 6.24
CA GLU A 53 -17.68 5.99 6.88
C GLU A 53 -18.80 4.96 6.65
N LYS A 54 -18.90 4.43 5.43
CA LYS A 54 -19.82 3.32 5.08
C LYS A 54 -19.58 2.09 5.96
N ASN A 55 -18.33 1.86 6.36
CA ASN A 55 -17.93 0.75 7.24
C ASN A 55 -17.85 1.15 8.73
N GLY A 56 -18.48 2.27 9.14
CA GLY A 56 -18.58 2.71 10.53
C GLY A 56 -17.30 3.35 11.10
N LEU A 57 -16.40 3.84 10.24
CA LEU A 57 -15.11 4.38 10.63
C LEU A 57 -14.95 5.85 10.23
N LYS A 58 -14.36 6.64 11.11
CA LYS A 58 -13.77 7.93 10.80
C LYS A 58 -12.26 7.79 10.79
N VAL A 59 -11.66 7.73 9.60
CA VAL A 59 -10.22 7.53 9.46
C VAL A 59 -9.51 8.87 9.36
N LEU A 60 -8.51 9.08 10.22
CA LEU A 60 -7.63 10.24 10.20
C LEU A 60 -6.26 9.80 9.65
N ILE A 61 -5.95 10.21 8.42
CA ILE A 61 -4.70 9.84 7.76
C ILE A 61 -3.67 10.96 7.98
N LYS A 62 -2.54 10.61 8.62
CA LYS A 62 -1.35 11.46 8.72
C LYS A 62 -0.36 11.02 7.64
N GLU A 63 -0.28 11.80 6.56
CA GLU A 63 0.73 11.58 5.52
C GLU A 63 2.07 12.17 5.96
N LEU A 64 3.13 11.37 5.82
CA LEU A 64 4.50 11.74 6.16
C LEU A 64 5.34 11.97 4.92
N ASN A 65 6.36 12.81 5.03
CA ASN A 65 7.18 13.24 3.90
C ASN A 65 8.56 12.57 3.87
N SER A 66 9.00 12.00 5.00
CA SER A 66 10.31 11.35 5.11
C SER A 66 10.25 10.04 5.90
N SER A 67 11.30 9.24 5.77
CA SER A 67 11.48 8.01 6.53
C SER A 67 11.82 8.30 8.00
N GLU A 68 12.44 9.42 8.28
CA GLU A 68 12.74 9.90 9.62
C GLU A 68 11.45 10.21 10.38
N GLU A 69 10.52 10.95 9.76
CA GLU A 69 9.19 11.22 10.33
C GLU A 69 8.42 9.92 10.59
N LEU A 70 8.50 8.94 9.68
CA LEU A 70 7.86 7.64 9.88
C LEU A 70 8.44 6.90 11.09
N ASN A 71 9.76 6.83 11.18
CA ASN A 71 10.44 6.20 12.31
C ASN A 71 10.07 6.88 13.63
N GLU A 72 10.08 8.20 13.66
CA GLU A 72 9.66 8.98 14.83
C GLU A 72 8.19 8.71 15.20
N SER A 73 7.29 8.70 14.20
CA SER A 73 5.87 8.43 14.40
C SER A 73 5.61 7.01 14.93
N ILE A 74 6.36 6.02 14.46
CA ILE A 74 6.33 4.66 15.00
C ILE A 74 6.77 4.70 16.48
N HIS A 75 7.90 5.30 16.81
CA HIS A 75 8.40 5.38 18.19
C HIS A 75 7.44 6.10 19.14
N LYS A 76 6.76 7.14 18.67
CA LYS A 76 5.74 7.87 19.43
C LYS A 76 4.39 7.17 19.48
N ARG A 77 4.21 6.03 18.79
CA ARG A 77 2.94 5.28 18.70
C ARG A 77 1.77 6.14 18.22
N GLU A 78 2.01 7.00 17.24
CA GLU A 78 1.00 7.95 16.77
C GLU A 78 -0.12 7.30 15.93
N GLY A 79 0.13 6.14 15.35
CA GLY A 79 -0.84 5.39 14.54
C GLY A 79 -1.36 4.15 15.24
N GLN A 80 -2.64 3.87 15.05
CA GLN A 80 -3.22 2.56 15.33
C GLN A 80 -3.01 1.61 14.14
N ILE A 81 -2.92 2.19 12.92
CA ILE A 81 -2.55 1.50 11.69
C ILE A 81 -1.41 2.27 11.03
N TYR A 82 -0.47 1.53 10.45
CA TYR A 82 0.64 2.04 9.66
C TYR A 82 0.52 1.53 8.23
N ALA A 83 0.44 2.45 7.27
CA ALA A 83 0.47 2.18 5.84
C ALA A 83 1.86 2.54 5.31
N ALA A 84 2.77 1.57 5.31
CA ALA A 84 4.19 1.81 4.98
C ALA A 84 4.82 0.59 4.30
N THR A 85 6.09 0.69 3.94
CA THR A 85 6.83 -0.47 3.46
C THR A 85 7.15 -1.43 4.62
N ALA A 86 7.10 -2.73 4.34
CA ALA A 86 7.27 -3.77 5.36
C ALA A 86 8.54 -3.61 6.19
N ASN A 87 9.67 -3.21 5.58
CA ASN A 87 10.93 -3.05 6.29
C ASN A 87 10.86 -2.01 7.42
N TRP A 88 10.18 -0.87 7.22
CA TRP A 88 10.03 0.12 8.28
C TRP A 88 9.16 -0.38 9.43
N ILE A 89 8.07 -1.07 9.10
CA ILE A 89 7.18 -1.68 10.09
C ILE A 89 7.94 -2.74 10.89
N VAL A 90 8.68 -3.63 10.21
CA VAL A 90 9.52 -4.66 10.87
C VAL A 90 10.61 -4.02 11.71
N SER A 91 11.23 -2.93 11.25
CA SER A 91 12.18 -2.16 12.06
C SER A 91 11.56 -1.72 13.39
N GLY A 92 10.35 -1.14 13.35
CA GLY A 92 9.60 -0.76 14.55
C GLY A 92 9.27 -1.94 15.47
N ILE A 93 8.86 -3.08 14.90
CA ILE A 93 8.64 -4.32 15.68
C ILE A 93 9.95 -4.74 16.37
N GLY A 94 11.08 -4.61 15.68
CA GLY A 94 12.40 -4.85 16.22
C GLY A 94 12.76 -3.98 17.41
N ASP A 95 12.20 -2.77 17.48
CA ASP A 95 12.32 -1.81 18.58
C ASP A 95 11.27 -2.04 19.69
N GLY A 96 10.48 -3.10 19.61
CA GLY A 96 9.55 -3.50 20.65
C GLY A 96 8.09 -3.05 20.44
N PHE A 97 7.70 -2.63 19.22
CA PHE A 97 6.31 -2.32 18.92
C PHE A 97 5.54 -3.59 18.57
N ASP A 98 4.39 -3.76 19.17
CA ASP A 98 3.54 -4.92 18.93
C ASP A 98 2.58 -4.66 17.76
N LEU A 99 3.14 -4.73 16.55
CA LEU A 99 2.43 -4.58 15.29
C LEU A 99 2.28 -5.93 14.58
N VAL A 100 1.20 -6.06 13.81
CA VAL A 100 0.91 -7.23 12.98
C VAL A 100 0.42 -6.78 11.60
N PHE A 101 0.95 -7.41 10.55
CA PHE A 101 0.57 -7.12 9.16
C PHE A 101 -0.78 -7.75 8.83
N ILE A 102 -1.70 -6.96 8.28
CA ILE A 102 -3.10 -7.36 8.00
C ILE A 102 -3.49 -7.25 6.53
N ALA A 103 -2.78 -6.45 5.74
CA ALA A 103 -3.05 -6.29 4.31
C ALA A 103 -1.79 -5.81 3.55
N ASN A 104 -1.80 -6.03 2.22
CA ASN A 104 -0.84 -5.46 1.28
C ASN A 104 -1.57 -5.03 0.02
N THR A 105 -1.50 -3.74 -0.35
CA THR A 105 -2.17 -3.20 -1.55
C THR A 105 -1.28 -3.13 -2.78
N GLY A 106 -0.23 -3.92 -2.82
CA GLY A 106 0.65 -4.03 -3.98
C GLY A 106 2.00 -3.35 -3.79
N TYR A 107 2.69 -3.10 -4.90
CA TYR A 107 4.06 -2.60 -4.92
C TYR A 107 4.29 -1.63 -6.07
N SER A 108 5.30 -0.77 -5.92
CA SER A 108 5.80 0.05 -7.01
C SER A 108 6.64 -0.83 -7.95
N VAL A 109 6.39 -0.69 -9.25
CA VAL A 109 7.21 -1.37 -10.27
C VAL A 109 8.50 -0.58 -10.42
N LEU A 110 9.63 -1.24 -10.12
CA LEU A 110 10.97 -0.66 -10.14
C LEU A 110 11.85 -1.40 -11.14
N LYS A 111 12.67 -0.66 -11.86
CA LYS A 111 13.66 -1.21 -12.79
C LYS A 111 15.06 -0.68 -12.45
N LEU A 112 16.05 -1.56 -12.49
CA LEU A 112 17.45 -1.16 -12.52
C LEU A 112 17.79 -0.76 -13.94
N VAL A 113 18.12 0.49 -14.12
CA VAL A 113 18.48 1.08 -15.42
C VAL A 113 19.92 1.57 -15.40
N ALA A 114 20.58 1.45 -16.54
CA ALA A 114 21.97 1.86 -16.72
C ALA A 114 22.13 2.67 -18.02
N ARG A 115 23.30 3.28 -18.19
CA ARG A 115 23.71 3.87 -19.46
C ARG A 115 23.74 2.80 -20.56
N PRO A 116 23.42 3.16 -21.82
CA PRO A 116 23.30 2.18 -22.93
C PRO A 116 24.53 1.29 -23.14
N ALA A 117 25.71 1.79 -22.80
CA ALA A 117 26.98 1.05 -22.92
C ALA A 117 27.10 -0.13 -21.93
N ILE A 118 26.28 -0.16 -20.87
CA ILE A 118 26.24 -1.22 -19.87
C ILE A 118 25.08 -2.15 -20.24
N SER A 119 25.40 -3.37 -20.64
CA SER A 119 24.43 -4.33 -21.18
C SER A 119 24.08 -5.45 -20.22
N ARG A 120 24.90 -5.69 -19.20
CA ARG A 120 24.75 -6.76 -18.22
C ARG A 120 25.09 -6.27 -16.82
N PRO A 121 24.47 -6.83 -15.77
CA PRO A 121 24.72 -6.43 -14.39
C PRO A 121 26.18 -6.49 -13.96
N GLU A 122 26.95 -7.48 -14.44
CA GLU A 122 28.37 -7.67 -14.07
C GLU A 122 29.25 -6.48 -14.50
N GLU A 123 28.83 -5.75 -15.53
CA GLU A 123 29.55 -4.57 -16.04
C GLU A 123 29.39 -3.34 -15.13
N LEU A 124 28.55 -3.45 -14.08
CA LEU A 124 28.43 -2.43 -13.04
C LEU A 124 29.63 -2.43 -12.06
N LYS A 125 30.51 -3.44 -12.09
CA LYS A 125 31.71 -3.44 -11.23
C LYS A 125 32.57 -2.21 -11.50
N GLY A 126 32.92 -1.48 -10.42
CA GLY A 126 33.67 -0.22 -10.48
C GLY A 126 32.86 0.99 -10.95
N LYS A 127 31.55 0.86 -11.18
CA LYS A 127 30.68 1.93 -11.65
C LYS A 127 30.00 2.66 -10.52
N LYS A 128 29.51 3.88 -10.82
CA LYS A 128 28.70 4.70 -9.91
C LYS A 128 27.23 4.33 -10.04
N VAL A 129 26.62 3.86 -8.96
CA VAL A 129 25.21 3.52 -8.89
C VAL A 129 24.48 4.52 -8.01
N GLY A 130 23.51 5.24 -8.59
CA GLY A 130 22.67 6.19 -7.87
C GLY A 130 21.70 5.48 -6.94
N THR A 131 21.64 5.93 -5.69
CA THR A 131 20.75 5.38 -4.66
C THR A 131 19.99 6.49 -3.93
N GLY A 132 19.08 6.15 -3.02
CA GLY A 132 18.49 7.10 -2.08
C GLY A 132 19.49 7.50 -0.99
N GLU A 133 19.03 8.33 -0.05
CA GLU A 133 19.81 8.63 1.16
C GLU A 133 20.18 7.34 1.90
N PRO A 134 21.33 7.27 2.53
CA PRO A 134 21.77 6.10 3.27
C PRO A 134 20.67 5.60 4.25
N ASN A 135 20.43 4.30 4.25
CA ASN A 135 19.39 3.64 5.05
C ASN A 135 17.94 3.99 4.70
N SER A 136 17.67 4.76 3.64
CA SER A 136 16.32 4.96 3.11
C SER A 136 15.79 3.69 2.43
N SER A 137 14.46 3.61 2.20
CA SER A 137 13.87 2.51 1.43
C SER A 137 14.48 2.38 0.03
N GLN A 138 14.84 3.49 -0.61
CA GLN A 138 15.47 3.50 -1.93
C GLN A 138 16.92 3.04 -1.90
N ASP A 139 17.67 3.35 -0.85
CA ASP A 139 19.01 2.80 -0.66
C ASP A 139 18.95 1.29 -0.49
N ARG A 140 18.06 0.82 0.37
CA ARG A 140 17.88 -0.61 0.66
C ARG A 140 17.50 -1.41 -0.58
N ILE A 141 16.49 -0.94 -1.34
CA ILE A 141 16.06 -1.64 -2.57
C ILE A 141 17.18 -1.65 -3.61
N THR A 142 17.97 -0.59 -3.74
CA THR A 142 19.11 -0.53 -4.66
C THR A 142 20.19 -1.54 -4.24
N ARG A 143 20.55 -1.60 -2.96
CA ARG A 143 21.51 -2.56 -2.41
C ARG A 143 21.06 -4.00 -2.60
N GLN A 144 19.80 -4.29 -2.28
CA GLN A 144 19.23 -5.64 -2.45
C GLN A 144 19.14 -6.03 -3.93
N THR A 145 18.81 -5.10 -4.82
CA THR A 145 18.82 -5.33 -6.28
C THR A 145 20.23 -5.76 -6.73
N LEU A 146 21.27 -5.04 -6.31
CA LEU A 146 22.66 -5.38 -6.64
C LEU A 146 23.05 -6.75 -6.07
N GLN A 147 22.70 -7.04 -4.82
CA GLN A 147 22.97 -8.34 -4.19
C GLN A 147 22.29 -9.51 -4.91
N ARG A 148 21.02 -9.34 -5.32
CA ARG A 148 20.30 -10.36 -6.12
C ARG A 148 20.93 -10.61 -7.48
N LEU A 149 21.63 -9.62 -8.01
CA LEU A 149 22.40 -9.73 -9.26
C LEU A 149 23.85 -10.20 -9.05
N GLY A 150 24.22 -10.64 -7.82
CA GLY A 150 25.54 -11.17 -7.51
C GLY A 150 26.61 -10.10 -7.27
N LEU A 151 26.23 -8.84 -7.08
CA LEU A 151 27.14 -7.73 -6.81
C LEU A 151 27.12 -7.35 -5.32
N ASN A 152 28.30 -7.14 -4.76
CA ASN A 152 28.41 -6.58 -3.41
C ASN A 152 28.32 -5.04 -3.48
N PRO A 153 27.26 -4.41 -2.91
CA PRO A 153 27.04 -2.97 -3.05
C PRO A 153 28.09 -2.10 -2.37
N ASP A 154 28.83 -2.66 -1.39
CA ASP A 154 29.85 -1.90 -0.65
C ASP A 154 31.28 -2.08 -1.21
N ARG A 155 31.46 -3.04 -2.13
CA ARG A 155 32.78 -3.36 -2.68
C ARG A 155 32.84 -3.26 -4.20
N ASP A 156 31.79 -3.72 -4.88
CA ASP A 156 31.81 -3.88 -6.33
C ASP A 156 31.34 -2.63 -7.07
N VAL A 157 30.66 -1.69 -6.41
CA VAL A 157 30.16 -0.44 -6.99
C VAL A 157 30.43 0.75 -6.06
N THR A 158 30.33 1.98 -6.59
CA THR A 158 30.30 3.20 -5.77
C THR A 158 28.86 3.68 -5.68
N LEU A 159 28.23 3.57 -4.50
CA LEU A 159 26.91 4.11 -4.26
C LEU A 159 26.95 5.64 -4.12
N VAL A 160 26.09 6.34 -4.88
CA VAL A 160 26.01 7.80 -4.87
C VAL A 160 24.57 8.19 -4.44
N PRO A 161 24.38 8.82 -3.26
CA PRO A 161 23.06 9.20 -2.81
C PRO A 161 22.50 10.42 -3.56
N PHE A 162 21.23 10.35 -3.96
CA PHE A 162 20.47 11.41 -4.64
C PHE A 162 19.07 11.51 -4.07
N GLY A 163 18.88 11.99 -2.89
CA GLY A 163 17.55 12.19 -2.32
C GLY A 163 16.53 11.04 -2.48
N SER A 164 15.30 11.25 -2.09
CA SER A 164 14.28 10.20 -2.06
C SER A 164 13.58 9.93 -3.40
N ARG A 165 13.63 10.87 -4.36
CA ARG A 165 12.89 10.78 -5.63
C ARG A 165 13.68 10.06 -6.70
N SER A 166 13.11 9.00 -7.29
CA SER A 166 13.74 8.24 -8.39
C SER A 166 14.00 9.09 -9.63
N ILE A 167 13.18 10.10 -9.91
CA ILE A 167 13.39 11.02 -11.03
C ILE A 167 14.70 11.82 -10.93
N GLN A 168 15.14 12.18 -9.72
CA GLN A 168 16.41 12.88 -9.53
C GLN A 168 17.59 12.00 -9.94
N ARG A 169 17.56 10.73 -9.53
CA ARG A 169 18.58 9.73 -9.92
C ARG A 169 18.56 9.44 -11.42
N LEU A 170 17.37 9.31 -12.00
CA LEU A 170 17.24 9.11 -13.44
C LEU A 170 17.82 10.31 -14.22
N ASN A 171 17.57 11.53 -13.78
CA ASN A 171 18.15 12.73 -14.39
C ASN A 171 19.70 12.76 -14.26
N ALA A 172 20.25 12.32 -13.11
CA ALA A 172 21.69 12.20 -12.93
C ALA A 172 22.29 11.13 -13.88
N LEU A 173 21.59 10.02 -14.10
CA LEU A 173 21.96 9.01 -15.09
C LEU A 173 22.01 9.58 -16.52
N LEU A 174 20.96 10.29 -16.91
CA LEU A 174 20.86 10.93 -18.25
C LEU A 174 21.95 11.99 -18.48
N LYS A 175 22.40 12.67 -17.44
CA LYS A 175 23.53 13.61 -17.48
C LYS A 175 24.90 12.93 -17.45
N GLY A 176 24.98 11.64 -17.18
CA GLY A 176 26.23 10.90 -17.05
C GLY A 176 26.95 11.10 -15.72
N GLU A 177 26.29 11.63 -14.69
CA GLU A 177 26.83 11.81 -13.33
C GLU A 177 26.98 10.47 -12.60
N ILE A 178 26.11 9.49 -12.96
CA ILE A 178 26.12 8.11 -12.51
C ILE A 178 25.97 7.16 -13.70
N ASP A 179 26.25 5.88 -13.51
CA ASP A 179 26.26 4.85 -14.55
C ASP A 179 24.99 3.98 -14.52
N ALA A 180 24.35 3.82 -13.36
CA ALA A 180 23.11 3.09 -13.18
C ALA A 180 22.30 3.61 -11.99
N THR A 181 21.01 3.27 -11.92
CA THR A 181 20.14 3.55 -10.78
C THR A 181 18.87 2.69 -10.82
N THR A 182 18.18 2.56 -9.70
CA THR A 182 16.80 2.10 -9.68
C THR A 182 15.84 3.25 -10.00
N SER A 183 14.89 3.02 -10.89
CA SER A 183 13.86 4.00 -11.27
C SER A 183 12.47 3.37 -11.26
N ASN A 184 11.45 4.17 -10.97
CA ASN A 184 10.07 3.76 -11.13
C ASN A 184 9.71 3.64 -12.61
N GLU A 185 8.81 2.75 -12.93
CA GLU A 185 8.39 2.50 -14.31
C GLU A 185 7.66 3.70 -14.94
N ASP A 186 6.93 4.48 -14.14
CA ASP A 186 6.30 5.75 -14.59
C ASP A 186 7.32 6.75 -15.14
N ASN A 187 8.52 6.86 -14.54
CA ASN A 187 9.57 7.71 -15.10
C ASN A 187 10.12 7.17 -16.43
N LEU A 188 10.18 5.85 -16.61
CA LEU A 188 10.62 5.25 -17.87
C LEU A 188 9.58 5.40 -18.96
N PHE A 189 8.31 5.30 -18.63
CA PHE A 189 7.21 5.63 -19.53
C PHE A 189 7.29 7.06 -20.03
N ASP A 190 7.64 8.01 -19.16
CA ASP A 190 7.83 9.40 -19.52
C ASP A 190 9.03 9.59 -20.47
N LEU A 191 10.14 8.83 -20.27
CA LEU A 191 11.26 8.81 -21.23
C LEU A 191 10.85 8.23 -22.58
N GLU A 192 10.07 7.16 -22.61
CA GLU A 192 9.57 6.55 -23.85
C GLU A 192 8.77 7.56 -24.67
N ARG A 193 7.86 8.28 -24.04
CA ARG A 193 7.03 9.30 -24.68
C ARG A 193 7.82 10.47 -25.26
N ARG A 194 8.96 10.80 -24.67
CA ARG A 194 9.89 11.83 -25.17
C ARG A 194 10.84 11.31 -26.24
N GLY A 195 10.79 10.01 -26.57
CA GLY A 195 11.73 9.37 -27.48
C GLY A 195 13.13 9.17 -26.89
N ASP A 196 13.26 9.24 -25.58
CA ASP A 196 14.52 9.21 -24.84
C ASP A 196 14.82 7.84 -24.19
N LEU A 197 13.95 6.84 -24.37
CA LEU A 197 14.12 5.53 -23.73
C LEU A 197 15.43 4.84 -24.17
N ASN A 198 15.90 5.12 -25.38
CA ASN A 198 17.18 4.62 -25.90
C ASN A 198 18.42 5.16 -25.16
N LYS A 199 18.26 6.21 -24.35
CA LYS A 199 19.33 6.78 -23.49
C LYS A 199 19.58 5.95 -22.23
N VAL A 200 18.73 4.95 -21.96
CA VAL A 200 18.89 4.03 -20.85
C VAL A 200 18.68 2.58 -21.30
N ARG A 201 19.24 1.64 -20.55
CA ARG A 201 19.05 0.20 -20.71
C ARG A 201 18.51 -0.38 -19.41
N VAL A 202 17.43 -1.14 -19.48
CA VAL A 202 16.90 -1.91 -18.35
C VAL A 202 17.80 -3.15 -18.17
N LEU A 203 18.34 -3.34 -16.97
CA LEU A 203 19.19 -4.49 -16.61
C LEU A 203 18.38 -5.54 -15.82
N ALA A 204 17.44 -5.11 -15.01
CA ALA A 204 16.58 -5.97 -14.21
C ALA A 204 15.34 -5.20 -13.71
N ASP A 205 14.35 -5.90 -13.20
CA ASP A 205 13.20 -5.35 -12.51
C ASP A 205 12.97 -6.09 -11.17
N ASN A 206 12.21 -5.46 -10.28
CA ASN A 206 11.95 -6.02 -8.95
C ASN A 206 11.02 -7.23 -8.99
N GLU A 207 10.23 -7.41 -10.04
CA GLU A 207 9.32 -8.55 -10.21
C GLU A 207 10.11 -9.82 -10.55
N SER A 208 10.99 -9.76 -11.57
CA SER A 208 11.84 -10.88 -11.96
C SER A 208 12.82 -11.29 -10.84
N LEU A 209 13.27 -10.32 -10.03
CA LEU A 209 14.13 -10.55 -8.88
C LEU A 209 13.35 -11.00 -7.63
N LYS A 210 12.00 -11.01 -7.65
CA LYS A 210 11.13 -11.25 -6.49
C LYS A 210 11.51 -10.35 -5.30
N LEU A 211 11.70 -9.07 -5.57
CA LEU A 211 12.20 -8.09 -4.62
C LEU A 211 11.18 -6.98 -4.42
N PHE A 212 10.24 -7.19 -3.50
CA PHE A 212 9.13 -6.26 -3.22
C PHE A 212 9.32 -5.46 -1.94
N ILE A 213 10.31 -5.80 -1.11
CA ILE A 213 10.63 -5.03 0.10
C ILE A 213 11.06 -3.61 -0.26
N GLY A 214 10.59 -2.64 0.52
CA GLY A 214 10.85 -1.22 0.23
C GLY A 214 10.05 -0.66 -0.96
N ALA A 215 9.36 -1.50 -1.73
CA ALA A 215 8.50 -1.10 -2.86
C ALA A 215 7.01 -1.29 -2.56
N GLY A 216 6.63 -2.13 -1.59
CA GLY A 216 5.26 -2.44 -1.22
C GLY A 216 4.54 -1.33 -0.45
N VAL A 217 3.22 -1.46 -0.35
CA VAL A 217 2.38 -0.76 0.62
C VAL A 217 1.71 -1.81 1.48
N ASP A 218 2.27 -1.98 2.66
CA ASP A 218 1.84 -2.92 3.67
C ASP A 218 1.07 -2.17 4.75
N PHE A 219 0.04 -2.81 5.29
CA PHE A 219 -0.76 -2.29 6.40
C PHE A 219 -0.51 -3.14 7.63
N ALA A 220 -0.02 -2.51 8.68
CA ALA A 220 0.09 -3.14 9.99
C ALA A 220 -0.74 -2.39 11.01
N VAL A 221 -1.27 -3.15 11.95
CA VAL A 221 -2.14 -2.67 13.03
C VAL A 221 -1.51 -3.04 14.37
N THR A 222 -1.80 -2.27 15.42
CA THR A 222 -1.43 -2.69 16.77
C THR A 222 -2.18 -3.99 17.13
N ARG A 223 -1.49 -4.94 17.72
CA ARG A 223 -2.12 -6.21 18.13
C ARG A 223 -3.26 -5.99 19.12
N ASP A 224 -3.14 -4.97 19.94
CA ASP A 224 -4.21 -4.54 20.86
C ASP A 224 -5.51 -4.22 20.11
N LEU A 225 -5.44 -3.37 19.06
CA LEU A 225 -6.61 -3.03 18.24
C LEU A 225 -7.20 -4.26 17.54
N LEU A 226 -6.35 -5.13 16.99
CA LEU A 226 -6.81 -6.36 16.35
C LEU A 226 -7.51 -7.30 17.31
N THR A 227 -7.06 -7.37 18.58
CA THR A 227 -7.60 -8.27 19.59
C THR A 227 -8.88 -7.73 20.21
N HIS A 228 -8.90 -6.45 20.58
CA HIS A 228 -10.00 -5.87 21.36
C HIS A 228 -11.04 -5.12 20.52
N SER A 229 -10.68 -4.76 19.28
CA SER A 229 -11.56 -4.00 18.37
C SER A 229 -11.58 -4.60 16.95
N ARG A 230 -11.67 -5.93 16.88
CA ARG A 230 -11.57 -6.69 15.63
C ARG A 230 -12.51 -6.19 14.52
N ASN A 231 -13.74 -5.78 14.90
CA ASN A 231 -14.71 -5.25 13.92
C ASN A 231 -14.22 -3.94 13.29
N VAL A 232 -13.48 -3.11 14.01
CA VAL A 232 -12.85 -1.88 13.50
C VAL A 232 -11.82 -2.24 12.43
N VAL A 233 -10.93 -3.19 12.73
CA VAL A 233 -9.92 -3.68 11.77
C VAL A 233 -10.59 -4.30 10.54
N LYS A 234 -11.65 -5.08 10.75
CA LYS A 234 -12.43 -5.69 9.65
C LYS A 234 -13.07 -4.63 8.75
N GLY A 235 -13.71 -3.60 9.33
CA GLY A 235 -14.27 -2.46 8.57
C GLY A 235 -13.21 -1.73 7.75
N PHE A 236 -12.02 -1.52 8.32
CA PHE A 236 -10.90 -0.89 7.61
C PHE A 236 -10.44 -1.73 6.41
N VAL A 237 -10.18 -3.02 6.60
CA VAL A 237 -9.75 -3.93 5.54
C VAL A 237 -10.84 -4.08 4.47
N GLN A 238 -12.12 -4.16 4.87
CA GLN A 238 -13.24 -4.19 3.94
C GLN A 238 -13.30 -2.94 3.06
N ALA A 239 -13.12 -1.75 3.64
CA ALA A 239 -13.07 -0.49 2.89
C ALA A 239 -11.93 -0.47 1.85
N LEU A 240 -10.74 -1.02 2.19
CA LEU A 240 -9.66 -1.18 1.21
C LEU A 240 -10.04 -2.12 0.06
N CYS A 241 -10.70 -3.25 0.35
CA CYS A 241 -11.18 -4.19 -0.67
C CYS A 241 -12.24 -3.54 -1.58
N GLU A 242 -13.19 -2.81 -1.01
CA GLU A 242 -14.21 -2.06 -1.74
C GLU A 242 -13.58 -0.98 -2.64
N ALA A 243 -12.55 -0.29 -2.16
CA ALA A 243 -11.82 0.72 -2.93
C ALA A 243 -11.09 0.11 -4.14
N ILE A 244 -10.46 -1.06 -3.96
CA ILE A 244 -9.81 -1.78 -5.07
C ILE A 244 -10.84 -2.17 -6.14
N ALA A 245 -11.99 -2.70 -5.72
CA ALA A 245 -13.06 -3.06 -6.65
C ALA A 245 -13.61 -1.82 -7.39
N LEU A 246 -13.88 -0.73 -6.66
CA LEU A 246 -14.37 0.53 -7.23
C LEU A 246 -13.39 1.12 -8.25
N ALA A 247 -12.09 1.10 -7.97
CA ALA A 247 -11.07 1.58 -8.91
C ALA A 247 -11.04 0.77 -10.22
N ARG A 248 -11.35 -0.53 -10.16
CA ARG A 248 -11.40 -1.41 -11.33
C ARG A 248 -12.71 -1.29 -12.11
N GLU A 249 -13.81 -1.04 -11.41
CA GLU A 249 -15.14 -0.86 -12.01
C GLU A 249 -15.28 0.51 -12.68
N ASP A 250 -14.80 1.57 -12.03
CA ASP A 250 -14.85 2.94 -12.52
C ASP A 250 -13.46 3.59 -12.50
N ARG A 251 -12.82 3.57 -13.66
CA ARG A 251 -11.50 4.17 -13.88
C ARG A 251 -11.42 5.64 -13.46
N SER A 252 -12.51 6.39 -13.56
CA SER A 252 -12.53 7.82 -13.22
C SER A 252 -12.11 8.08 -11.77
N TRP A 253 -12.36 7.13 -10.87
CA TRP A 253 -11.87 7.19 -9.50
C TRP A 253 -10.36 7.10 -9.41
N ALA A 254 -9.75 6.14 -10.10
CA ALA A 254 -8.29 6.00 -10.11
C ALA A 254 -7.60 7.26 -10.67
N ASP A 255 -8.10 7.77 -11.80
CA ASP A 255 -7.56 8.98 -12.44
C ASP A 255 -7.66 10.20 -11.51
N ARG A 256 -8.79 10.37 -10.81
CA ARG A 256 -8.99 11.44 -9.81
C ARG A 256 -8.04 11.32 -8.63
N ILE A 257 -7.87 10.11 -8.09
CA ILE A 257 -7.00 9.85 -6.94
C ILE A 257 -5.54 10.10 -7.31
N TYR A 258 -5.07 9.58 -8.45
CA TYR A 258 -3.70 9.84 -8.91
C TYR A 258 -3.47 11.32 -9.22
N GLY A 259 -4.47 11.99 -9.81
CA GLY A 259 -4.44 13.44 -10.02
C GLY A 259 -4.30 14.24 -8.72
N ARG A 260 -5.07 13.86 -7.72
CA ARG A 260 -5.10 14.57 -6.42
C ARG A 260 -3.85 14.31 -5.57
N TYR A 261 -3.48 13.04 -5.39
CA TYR A 261 -2.46 12.66 -4.40
C TYR A 261 -1.05 12.57 -4.97
N LEU A 262 -0.91 12.33 -6.28
CA LEU A 262 0.38 12.25 -6.97
C LEU A 262 0.61 13.40 -7.96
N ASN A 263 -0.36 14.33 -8.08
CA ASN A 263 -0.33 15.48 -9.00
C ASN A 263 -0.12 15.07 -10.47
N VAL A 264 -0.67 13.92 -10.88
CA VAL A 264 -0.61 13.42 -12.26
C VAL A 264 -1.75 14.06 -13.06
N LYS A 265 -1.41 14.84 -14.11
CA LYS A 265 -2.38 15.55 -14.97
C LYS A 265 -2.40 15.03 -16.39
N ASP A 266 -1.36 14.32 -16.80
CA ASP A 266 -1.22 13.80 -18.16
C ASP A 266 -2.10 12.56 -18.37
N PRO A 267 -3.06 12.60 -19.32
CA PRO A 267 -3.97 11.48 -19.56
C PRO A 267 -3.25 10.18 -19.97
N ALA A 268 -2.14 10.27 -20.68
CA ALA A 268 -1.38 9.08 -21.08
C ALA A 268 -0.63 8.45 -19.90
N LEU A 269 -0.12 9.27 -18.96
CA LEU A 269 0.48 8.77 -17.73
C LEU A 269 -0.60 8.19 -16.82
N LEU A 270 -1.77 8.78 -16.71
CA LEU A 270 -2.92 8.21 -16.00
C LEU A 270 -3.32 6.85 -16.58
N ASP A 271 -3.38 6.73 -17.92
CA ASP A 271 -3.67 5.46 -18.59
C ASP A 271 -2.61 4.39 -18.30
N PHE A 272 -1.34 4.76 -18.38
CA PHE A 272 -0.24 3.89 -18.02
C PHE A 272 -0.33 3.43 -16.55
N MET A 273 -0.54 4.36 -15.61
CA MET A 273 -0.65 4.05 -14.19
C MET A 273 -1.85 3.15 -13.89
N TYR A 274 -2.98 3.38 -14.56
CA TYR A 274 -4.16 2.53 -14.41
C TYR A 274 -3.85 1.08 -14.82
N ARG A 275 -3.26 0.89 -15.99
CA ARG A 275 -2.90 -0.45 -16.48
C ARG A 275 -1.85 -1.13 -15.60
N THR A 276 -0.81 -0.39 -15.21
CA THR A 276 0.33 -0.93 -14.45
C THR A 276 -0.07 -1.24 -13.00
N TYR A 277 -0.80 -0.35 -12.35
CA TYR A 277 -1.08 -0.48 -10.93
C TYR A 277 -2.47 -1.04 -10.65
N VAL A 278 -3.53 -0.46 -11.18
CA VAL A 278 -4.90 -0.90 -10.87
C VAL A 278 -5.19 -2.29 -11.43
N ASN A 279 -4.78 -2.55 -12.67
CA ASN A 279 -4.98 -3.84 -13.33
C ASN A 279 -3.80 -4.82 -13.14
N GLY A 280 -2.66 -4.36 -12.64
CA GLY A 280 -1.44 -5.13 -12.44
C GLY A 280 -1.03 -5.29 -10.98
N ALA A 281 -0.25 -4.35 -10.46
CA ALA A 281 0.45 -4.49 -9.18
C ALA A 281 -0.45 -4.45 -7.93
N ILE A 282 -1.64 -3.84 -7.98
CA ILE A 282 -2.62 -3.83 -6.88
C ILE A 282 -3.43 -5.13 -6.94
N PRO A 283 -3.36 -6.01 -5.93
CA PRO A 283 -4.08 -7.28 -5.97
C PRO A 283 -5.58 -7.09 -5.71
N GLU A 284 -6.43 -7.93 -6.31
CA GLU A 284 -7.87 -7.96 -6.01
C GLU A 284 -8.16 -8.32 -4.56
N ARG A 285 -7.32 -9.16 -3.99
CA ARG A 285 -7.40 -9.64 -2.62
C ARG A 285 -6.12 -9.23 -1.90
N PRO A 286 -6.15 -8.13 -1.12
CA PRO A 286 -4.96 -7.55 -0.53
C PRO A 286 -4.48 -8.30 0.73
N PHE A 287 -4.24 -9.62 0.61
CA PHE A 287 -3.64 -10.41 1.69
C PHE A 287 -2.25 -9.88 2.06
N PRO A 288 -1.88 -9.89 3.33
CA PRO A 288 -0.53 -9.52 3.73
C PRO A 288 0.50 -10.48 3.12
N LYS A 289 1.70 -9.98 2.85
CA LYS A 289 2.77 -10.71 2.17
C LYS A 289 3.85 -11.15 3.15
N ALA A 290 3.84 -12.43 3.52
CA ALA A 290 4.82 -13.00 4.44
C ALA A 290 6.26 -12.89 3.91
N GLU A 291 6.45 -12.92 2.58
CA GLU A 291 7.75 -12.76 1.93
C GLU A 291 8.37 -11.39 2.25
N ASN A 292 7.57 -10.31 2.21
CA ASN A 292 8.04 -8.97 2.55
C ASN A 292 8.47 -8.88 4.01
N VAL A 293 7.74 -9.54 4.91
CA VAL A 293 8.05 -9.58 6.34
C VAL A 293 9.31 -10.39 6.60
N THR A 294 9.49 -11.54 5.92
CA THR A 294 10.71 -12.37 6.02
C THR A 294 11.95 -11.55 5.66
N LEU A 295 11.92 -10.86 4.52
CA LEU A 295 13.04 -10.01 4.09
C LEU A 295 13.31 -8.87 5.09
N GLY A 296 12.28 -8.30 5.70
CA GLY A 296 12.44 -7.29 6.75
C GLY A 296 13.07 -7.85 8.03
N ILE A 297 12.69 -9.08 8.44
CA ILE A 297 13.29 -9.76 9.59
C ILE A 297 14.79 -10.03 9.33
N GLU A 298 15.13 -10.54 8.16
CA GLU A 298 16.52 -10.79 7.75
C GLU A 298 17.34 -9.49 7.77
N GLU A 299 16.79 -8.40 7.25
CA GLU A 299 17.43 -7.09 7.20
C GLU A 299 17.73 -6.52 8.58
N PHE A 300 16.82 -6.72 9.54
CA PHE A 300 16.94 -6.17 10.90
C PHE A 300 17.18 -7.24 11.97
N ALA A 301 17.72 -8.40 11.58
CA ALA A 301 17.91 -9.54 12.48
C ALA A 301 18.67 -9.23 13.79
N ALA A 302 19.50 -8.19 13.79
CA ALA A 302 20.22 -7.74 14.99
C ALA A 302 19.34 -7.05 16.04
N LYS A 303 18.11 -6.63 15.69
CA LYS A 303 17.21 -5.95 16.62
C LYS A 303 16.61 -6.93 17.64
N PRO A 304 16.63 -6.59 18.95
CA PRO A 304 16.20 -7.51 20.02
C PRO A 304 14.78 -8.04 19.84
N GLY A 305 13.84 -7.19 19.40
CA GLY A 305 12.42 -7.55 19.21
C GLY A 305 12.17 -8.54 18.09
N LEU A 306 13.16 -8.81 17.22
CA LEU A 306 13.05 -9.77 16.12
C LEU A 306 13.74 -11.12 16.43
N LYS A 307 14.41 -11.23 17.58
CA LYS A 307 15.06 -12.47 17.98
C LYS A 307 14.05 -13.62 17.99
N ASN A 308 14.34 -14.68 17.20
CA ASN A 308 13.50 -15.87 17.02
C ASN A 308 12.12 -15.62 16.40
N LYS A 309 11.83 -14.42 15.87
CA LYS A 309 10.60 -14.14 15.14
C LYS A 309 10.65 -14.72 13.73
N LYS A 310 9.50 -15.25 13.29
CA LYS A 310 9.27 -15.67 11.92
C LYS A 310 8.16 -14.79 11.31
N ALA A 311 8.08 -14.73 9.98
CA ALA A 311 7.04 -13.95 9.32
C ALA A 311 5.62 -14.33 9.76
N GLY A 312 5.37 -15.62 10.02
CA GLY A 312 4.07 -16.10 10.50
C GLY A 312 3.69 -15.55 11.88
N ASP A 313 4.64 -15.09 12.70
CA ASP A 313 4.34 -14.47 14.01
C ASP A 313 3.88 -13.01 13.87
N LEU A 314 4.17 -12.40 12.72
CA LEU A 314 3.96 -10.99 12.42
C LEU A 314 2.89 -10.75 11.37
N VAL A 315 2.33 -11.80 10.76
CA VAL A 315 1.29 -11.72 9.73
C VAL A 315 -0.02 -12.31 10.26
N ASP A 316 -1.12 -11.61 10.10
CA ASP A 316 -2.46 -12.07 10.42
C ASP A 316 -3.39 -11.94 9.21
N GLU A 317 -3.74 -13.09 8.62
CA GLU A 317 -4.67 -13.18 7.49
C GLU A 317 -6.13 -13.38 7.93
N SER A 318 -6.38 -13.53 9.22
CA SER A 318 -7.67 -13.98 9.73
C SER A 318 -8.82 -13.05 9.36
N VAL A 319 -8.60 -11.74 9.38
CA VAL A 319 -9.59 -10.75 8.96
C VAL A 319 -9.91 -10.86 7.47
N MET A 320 -8.89 -11.00 6.63
CA MET A 320 -9.07 -11.21 5.18
C MET A 320 -9.83 -12.50 4.89
N ARG A 321 -9.49 -13.59 5.56
CA ARG A 321 -10.17 -14.89 5.43
C ARG A 321 -11.62 -14.85 5.91
N GLU A 322 -11.92 -14.11 6.97
CA GLU A 322 -13.31 -13.87 7.40
C GLU A 322 -14.12 -13.14 6.32
N LEU A 323 -13.56 -12.07 5.74
CA LEU A 323 -14.21 -11.32 4.66
C LEU A 323 -14.42 -12.19 3.41
N GLU A 324 -13.43 -13.00 3.05
CA GLU A 324 -13.53 -13.97 1.95
C GLU A 324 -14.62 -15.01 2.22
N LYS A 325 -14.63 -15.62 3.42
CA LYS A 325 -15.65 -16.60 3.82
C LYS A 325 -17.06 -16.00 3.87
N ALA A 326 -17.18 -14.71 4.21
CA ALA A 326 -18.43 -13.95 4.18
C ALA A 326 -18.90 -13.60 2.75
N GLY A 327 -18.18 -14.02 1.72
CA GLY A 327 -18.54 -13.80 0.32
C GLY A 327 -18.27 -12.38 -0.18
N LEU A 328 -17.37 -11.61 0.48
CA LEU A 328 -17.08 -10.24 0.06
C LEU A 328 -16.62 -10.17 -1.40
N PHE A 329 -15.61 -10.95 -1.76
CA PHE A 329 -15.03 -10.91 -3.11
C PHE A 329 -15.99 -11.38 -4.19
N GLN A 330 -16.86 -12.35 -3.88
CA GLN A 330 -17.93 -12.77 -4.78
C GLN A 330 -18.92 -11.63 -5.06
N ARG A 331 -19.20 -10.77 -4.06
CA ARG A 331 -20.07 -9.61 -4.25
C ARG A 331 -19.37 -8.50 -5.03
N LEU A 332 -18.09 -8.22 -4.72
CA LEU A 332 -17.33 -7.12 -5.32
C LEU A 332 -17.00 -7.37 -6.80
N TYR A 333 -16.71 -8.63 -7.18
CA TYR A 333 -16.27 -8.98 -8.53
C TYR A 333 -17.32 -9.80 -9.32
N ARG A 334 -18.60 -9.78 -8.86
CA ARG A 334 -19.70 -10.37 -9.64
C ARG A 334 -19.87 -9.57 -10.93
N LYS A 335 -19.61 -10.21 -12.09
CA LYS A 335 -20.04 -9.64 -13.38
C LYS A 335 -21.55 -9.39 -13.31
N PRO A 336 -22.06 -8.22 -13.77
CA PRO A 336 -23.48 -8.03 -13.97
C PRO A 336 -23.99 -9.22 -14.78
N ARG A 337 -25.12 -9.84 -14.39
CA ARG A 337 -25.79 -10.82 -15.26
C ARG A 337 -26.16 -10.02 -16.51
N GLU A 338 -25.61 -10.39 -17.66
CA GLU A 338 -26.16 -9.95 -18.93
C GLU A 338 -27.64 -10.26 -18.89
N HIS A 339 -28.47 -9.24 -18.94
CA HIS A 339 -29.88 -9.44 -19.16
C HIS A 339 -30.01 -10.04 -20.56
N VAL A 340 -30.21 -11.36 -20.60
CA VAL A 340 -30.66 -12.04 -21.83
C VAL A 340 -32.11 -11.56 -21.99
N GLU A 341 -32.33 -10.63 -22.93
CA GLU A 341 -33.63 -10.29 -23.47
C GLU A 341 -34.16 -11.43 -24.31
#